data_7acb2ff7f811180d185525b3f13527a1
#
_entry.id   7acb2ff7f811180d185525b3f13527a1
#
_cell.length_a   1.000
_cell.length_b   1.000
_cell.length_c   1.000
_cell.angle_alpha   90.00
_cell.angle_beta   90.00
_cell.angle_gamma   90.00
#
_symmetry.space_group_name_H-M   'P 1'
#
loop_
_entity.id
_entity.type
_entity.pdbx_description
1 polymer ?
#
loop_
_entity_poly.entity_id
_entity_poly.type
_entity_poly.pdbx_seq_one_letter_code
_entity_poly.pdbx_strand_id
1 'polypeptide(L)'
;MKLSEYVIEFVARQGVRHAFLVVGGGAMHLNEALGHSSIVPICNLHEQASAIGAENYSKATNHLGFALLTTGPGGTNAITGLAGAWLDSTPTIFVSGQVKRSDRMFHPDGSPMGVRQVGVQEVDIISVVTPLTKYAVTVLDPLDIRYHMEKALYLAEHGRPGPVWIDIPLDVQASPIDETKLRGFDPAELPAAPKPDVKDAVAKAIEHLNKAERPMLLIGNGIRLSRAEQEMELLLRALDIPAEVTWLAIDLMADDDPLYVGRPGTIAQRGANFAIQNCDYLLSIGARQDRVVTGFSPAGFAREAYKVMVDIDPAELAKMVDADGDEVIDVPVCADAGDFMREMLAQQSKIVRKPRAEWKQRCAEWRTRYPLVLPEHRAAGRVSVYNFAEVMSGVLKEGDFIVSGSSGTGIELFLLAFRVKKDQRIFHTTALGSMGFGIPAAIGACLGGGGRPTICVDGDGGFQFNIQELETVKRLNLPIKFFVLNNEGYGSIRASQKVFFGETIIGCDEATGQTLPDVRRVAEAYGVKTDVILSQDNLADEIRRVLATPGPVVCDVHIVLDEVRQPRLSSTQRPDGSFVSKPLEDLFPFLPREEFLENMIIAPLPE
;
A
#
# COMPACT_ATOMS: atom_id res chain seq x y z
N MET A 1 28.69 9.82 -25.08
CA MET A 1 28.05 10.39 -23.87
C MET A 1 28.69 9.81 -22.63
N LYS A 2 28.51 10.39 -21.45
CA LYS A 2 28.86 9.72 -20.18
C LYS A 2 27.85 8.63 -19.84
N LEU A 3 28.27 7.62 -19.11
CA LEU A 3 27.36 6.58 -18.61
C LEU A 3 26.22 7.18 -17.75
N SER A 4 26.53 8.15 -16.90
CA SER A 4 25.52 8.86 -16.08
C SER A 4 24.43 9.53 -16.93
N GLU A 5 24.79 10.15 -18.06
CA GLU A 5 23.83 10.73 -19.00
C GLU A 5 22.90 9.66 -19.59
N TYR A 6 23.48 8.51 -19.99
CA TYR A 6 22.70 7.37 -20.49
C TYR A 6 21.68 6.88 -19.48
N VAL A 7 22.08 6.70 -18.21
CA VAL A 7 21.18 6.23 -17.14
C VAL A 7 19.97 7.16 -16.97
N ILE A 8 20.21 8.46 -16.88
CA ILE A 8 19.14 9.45 -16.70
C ILE A 8 18.24 9.54 -17.94
N GLU A 9 18.82 9.54 -19.13
CA GLU A 9 18.04 9.53 -20.37
C GLU A 9 17.22 8.23 -20.53
N PHE A 10 17.77 7.08 -20.12
CA PHE A 10 17.04 5.82 -20.13
C PHE A 10 15.78 5.90 -19.28
N VAL A 11 15.88 6.43 -18.05
CA VAL A 11 14.73 6.61 -17.15
C VAL A 11 13.74 7.63 -17.72
N ALA A 12 14.22 8.73 -18.31
CA ALA A 12 13.37 9.73 -18.97
C ALA A 12 12.56 9.13 -20.14
N ARG A 13 13.17 8.26 -20.95
CA ARG A 13 12.50 7.55 -22.07
C ARG A 13 11.36 6.63 -21.59
N GLN A 14 11.37 6.21 -20.31
CA GLN A 14 10.24 5.47 -19.70
C GLN A 14 9.07 6.36 -19.28
N GLY A 15 9.12 7.67 -19.56
CA GLY A 15 8.05 8.60 -19.20
C GLY A 15 8.10 9.11 -17.76
N VAL A 16 9.15 8.80 -17.01
CA VAL A 16 9.37 9.32 -15.66
C VAL A 16 9.67 10.81 -15.72
N ARG A 17 8.91 11.62 -15.00
CA ARG A 17 9.03 13.08 -14.99
C ARG A 17 9.69 13.66 -13.74
N HIS A 18 9.76 12.89 -12.65
CA HIS A 18 10.29 13.34 -11.38
C HIS A 18 11.27 12.32 -10.81
N ALA A 19 12.40 12.79 -10.29
CA ALA A 19 13.37 12.00 -9.55
C ALA A 19 13.40 12.49 -8.09
N PHE A 20 13.22 11.60 -7.14
CA PHE A 20 13.27 11.90 -5.70
C PHE A 20 14.68 11.61 -5.19
N LEU A 21 15.32 12.59 -4.53
CA LEU A 21 16.73 12.46 -4.18
C LEU A 21 17.16 13.30 -2.98
N VAL A 22 18.25 12.87 -2.38
CA VAL A 22 19.16 13.69 -1.59
C VAL A 22 20.51 13.66 -2.30
N VAL A 23 21.06 14.83 -2.64
CA VAL A 23 22.33 14.92 -3.37
C VAL A 23 23.51 14.48 -2.51
N GLY A 24 24.56 13.91 -3.14
CA GLY A 24 25.77 13.51 -2.43
C GLY A 24 26.93 13.21 -3.36
N GLY A 25 28.16 13.23 -2.80
CA GLY A 25 29.40 13.11 -3.56
C GLY A 25 29.55 11.81 -4.35
N GLY A 26 29.02 10.70 -3.81
CA GLY A 26 29.08 9.39 -4.48
C GLY A 26 28.21 9.29 -5.74
N ALA A 27 27.25 10.20 -5.93
CA ALA A 27 26.36 10.26 -7.10
C ALA A 27 26.56 11.52 -7.94
N MET A 28 27.73 12.19 -7.85
CA MET A 28 27.92 13.53 -8.43
C MET A 28 27.69 13.59 -9.95
N HIS A 29 28.11 12.57 -10.70
CA HIS A 29 27.91 12.57 -12.17
C HIS A 29 26.45 12.23 -12.54
N LEU A 30 25.77 11.40 -11.74
CA LEU A 30 24.34 11.15 -11.89
C LEU A 30 23.51 12.42 -11.60
N ASN A 31 23.88 13.17 -10.55
CA ASN A 31 23.24 14.42 -10.19
C ASN A 31 23.46 15.50 -11.28
N GLU A 32 24.66 15.57 -11.85
CA GLU A 32 24.98 16.48 -12.97
C GLU A 32 24.15 16.12 -14.21
N ALA A 33 24.10 14.85 -14.57
CA ALA A 33 23.30 14.36 -15.69
C ALA A 33 21.79 14.66 -15.50
N LEU A 34 21.27 14.46 -14.27
CA LEU A 34 19.89 14.79 -13.92
C LEU A 34 19.61 16.28 -14.13
N GLY A 35 20.55 17.17 -13.74
CA GLY A 35 20.43 18.62 -13.91
C GLY A 35 20.33 19.08 -15.37
N HIS A 36 20.78 18.27 -16.32
CA HIS A 36 20.71 18.51 -17.77
C HIS A 36 19.56 17.77 -18.47
N SER A 37 18.78 16.98 -17.72
CA SER A 37 17.71 16.16 -18.28
C SER A 37 16.33 16.85 -18.24
N SER A 38 15.33 16.17 -18.83
CA SER A 38 13.93 16.59 -18.73
C SER A 38 13.25 16.17 -17.42
N ILE A 39 13.92 15.38 -16.58
CA ILE A 39 13.39 14.92 -15.31
C ILE A 39 13.56 16.00 -14.26
N VAL A 40 12.47 16.37 -13.57
CA VAL A 40 12.49 17.38 -12.51
C VAL A 40 13.03 16.77 -11.20
N PRO A 41 14.12 17.32 -10.64
CA PRO A 41 14.64 16.84 -9.36
C PRO A 41 13.75 17.31 -8.20
N ILE A 42 13.30 16.37 -7.39
CA ILE A 42 12.59 16.59 -6.13
C ILE A 42 13.60 16.35 -5.00
N CYS A 43 14.28 17.42 -4.60
CA CYS A 43 15.28 17.38 -3.55
C CYS A 43 14.59 17.27 -2.18
N ASN A 44 14.60 16.08 -1.62
CA ASN A 44 14.12 15.78 -0.27
C ASN A 44 15.20 16.12 0.78
N LEU A 45 14.83 16.07 2.04
CA LEU A 45 15.73 16.28 3.18
C LEU A 45 16.13 14.97 3.90
N HIS A 46 15.55 13.85 3.45
CA HIS A 46 15.90 12.50 3.92
C HIS A 46 15.61 11.47 2.84
N GLU A 47 16.47 10.45 2.71
CA GLU A 47 16.34 9.43 1.65
C GLU A 47 15.17 8.49 1.87
N GLN A 48 14.71 8.27 3.10
CA GLN A 48 13.45 7.57 3.36
C GLN A 48 12.29 8.29 2.66
N ALA A 49 12.27 9.62 2.74
CA ALA A 49 11.25 10.42 2.06
C ALA A 49 11.39 10.34 0.54
N SER A 50 12.62 10.30 0.01
CA SER A 50 12.85 10.09 -1.42
C SER A 50 12.29 8.75 -1.90
N ALA A 51 12.55 7.69 -1.15
CA ALA A 51 12.08 6.33 -1.47
C ALA A 51 10.54 6.23 -1.42
N ILE A 52 9.91 6.74 -0.34
CA ILE A 52 8.44 6.75 -0.18
C ILE A 52 7.79 7.66 -1.24
N GLY A 53 8.40 8.81 -1.55
CA GLY A 53 7.94 9.71 -2.60
C GLY A 53 7.94 9.06 -3.98
N ALA A 54 9.03 8.35 -4.33
CA ALA A 54 9.14 7.61 -5.59
C ALA A 54 8.12 6.47 -5.68
N GLU A 55 7.90 5.71 -4.59
CA GLU A 55 6.88 4.67 -4.50
C GLU A 55 5.49 5.23 -4.78
N ASN A 56 5.11 6.31 -4.09
CA ASN A 56 3.76 6.86 -4.22
C ASN A 56 3.56 7.65 -5.52
N TYR A 57 4.63 8.18 -6.13
CA TYR A 57 4.60 8.65 -7.50
C TYR A 57 4.27 7.51 -8.47
N SER A 58 4.90 6.34 -8.30
CA SER A 58 4.60 5.14 -9.07
C SER A 58 3.14 4.70 -8.91
N LYS A 59 2.64 4.63 -7.67
CA LYS A 59 1.23 4.31 -7.39
C LYS A 59 0.25 5.29 -8.04
N ALA A 60 0.58 6.58 -8.06
CA ALA A 60 -0.27 7.62 -8.64
C ALA A 60 -0.29 7.62 -10.16
N THR A 61 0.86 7.35 -10.79
CA THR A 61 1.00 7.32 -12.24
C THR A 61 0.69 5.97 -12.87
N ASN A 62 0.68 4.92 -12.06
CA ASN A 62 0.67 3.51 -12.49
C ASN A 62 1.86 3.17 -13.43
N HIS A 63 2.99 3.85 -13.24
CA HIS A 63 4.24 3.72 -13.98
C HIS A 63 5.44 3.64 -13.03
N LEU A 64 6.64 3.56 -13.60
CA LEU A 64 7.89 3.46 -12.85
C LEU A 64 8.12 4.68 -11.93
N GLY A 65 8.42 4.45 -10.65
CA GLY A 65 8.95 5.45 -9.72
C GLY A 65 10.47 5.51 -9.79
N PHE A 66 11.08 6.67 -9.46
CA PHE A 66 12.53 6.84 -9.52
C PHE A 66 13.09 7.55 -8.29
N ALA A 67 14.02 6.88 -7.59
CA ALA A 67 14.81 7.45 -6.52
C ALA A 67 16.30 7.43 -6.88
N LEU A 68 16.97 8.58 -6.74
CA LEU A 68 18.40 8.73 -6.97
C LEU A 68 19.11 8.99 -5.65
N LEU A 69 20.06 8.13 -5.29
CA LEU A 69 20.66 8.07 -3.97
C LEU A 69 22.18 8.21 -4.05
N THR A 70 22.80 8.63 -2.96
CA THR A 70 24.25 8.65 -2.86
C THR A 70 24.80 7.39 -2.15
N THR A 71 26.10 7.31 -2.03
CA THR A 71 26.83 6.22 -1.35
C THR A 71 26.49 6.13 0.14
N GLY A 72 26.56 4.92 0.69
CA GLY A 72 26.48 4.67 2.13
C GLY A 72 25.13 5.02 2.74
N PRO A 73 25.06 6.07 3.59
CA PRO A 73 23.81 6.44 4.27
C PRO A 73 22.69 6.78 3.28
N GLY A 74 23.01 7.25 2.07
CA GLY A 74 22.01 7.47 1.03
C GLY A 74 21.23 6.21 0.70
N GLY A 75 21.92 5.09 0.55
CA GLY A 75 21.28 3.79 0.33
C GLY A 75 20.60 3.26 1.59
N THR A 76 21.30 3.23 2.73
CA THR A 76 20.75 2.63 3.96
C THR A 76 19.53 3.36 4.51
N ASN A 77 19.46 4.68 4.40
CA ASN A 77 18.29 5.45 4.80
C ASN A 77 17.04 5.20 3.94
N ALA A 78 17.21 4.77 2.69
CA ALA A 78 16.10 4.51 1.77
C ALA A 78 15.39 3.17 1.99
N ILE A 79 15.95 2.27 2.83
CA ILE A 79 15.50 0.87 2.96
C ILE A 79 14.04 0.77 3.39
N THR A 80 13.55 1.62 4.28
CA THR A 80 12.15 1.60 4.70
C THR A 80 11.20 1.83 3.52
N GLY A 81 11.47 2.80 2.66
CA GLY A 81 10.64 3.03 1.46
C GLY A 81 10.81 1.93 0.42
N LEU A 82 12.02 1.37 0.27
CA LEU A 82 12.26 0.19 -0.56
C LEU A 82 11.42 -1.01 -0.10
N ALA A 83 11.38 -1.28 1.21
CA ALA A 83 10.58 -2.35 1.78
C ALA A 83 9.07 -2.13 1.56
N GLY A 84 8.59 -0.88 1.64
CA GLY A 84 7.22 -0.51 1.28
C GLY A 84 6.90 -0.87 -0.17
N ALA A 85 7.73 -0.43 -1.10
CA ALA A 85 7.58 -0.72 -2.53
C ALA A 85 7.61 -2.24 -2.83
N TRP A 86 8.46 -3.01 -2.12
CA TRP A 86 8.53 -4.47 -2.23
C TRP A 86 7.24 -5.15 -1.78
N LEU A 87 6.74 -4.83 -0.59
CA LEU A 87 5.55 -5.44 -0.01
C LEU A 87 4.27 -5.09 -0.78
N ASP A 88 4.19 -3.86 -1.30
CA ASP A 88 3.04 -3.39 -2.08
C ASP A 88 3.17 -3.67 -3.58
N SER A 89 4.25 -4.36 -3.99
CA SER A 89 4.49 -4.74 -5.39
C SER A 89 4.56 -3.53 -6.34
N THR A 90 5.19 -2.43 -5.88
CA THR A 90 5.25 -1.16 -6.62
C THR A 90 6.51 -1.08 -7.47
N PRO A 91 6.42 -0.93 -8.81
CA PRO A 91 7.59 -0.82 -9.68
C PRO A 91 8.32 0.49 -9.43
N THR A 92 9.51 0.40 -8.84
CA THR A 92 10.35 1.55 -8.49
C THR A 92 11.80 1.24 -8.80
N ILE A 93 12.49 2.12 -9.52
CA ILE A 93 13.91 2.01 -9.77
C ILE A 93 14.69 2.88 -8.78
N PHE A 94 15.60 2.26 -8.05
CA PHE A 94 16.57 2.92 -7.20
C PHE A 94 17.92 2.91 -7.91
N VAL A 95 18.51 4.07 -8.08
CA VAL A 95 19.88 4.21 -8.58
C VAL A 95 20.72 4.85 -7.50
N SER A 96 21.80 4.16 -7.08
CA SER A 96 22.74 4.69 -6.10
C SER A 96 24.11 4.91 -6.69
N GLY A 97 24.79 5.93 -6.19
CA GLY A 97 26.21 6.08 -6.39
C GLY A 97 27.02 5.23 -5.39
N GLN A 98 28.25 4.88 -5.77
CA GLN A 98 29.17 4.10 -4.95
C GLN A 98 30.58 4.74 -5.02
N VAL A 99 31.45 4.36 -4.09
CA VAL A 99 32.88 4.69 -4.18
C VAL A 99 33.48 4.17 -5.48
N LYS A 100 34.67 4.65 -5.88
CA LYS A 100 35.34 4.14 -7.07
C LYS A 100 35.58 2.64 -6.97
N ARG A 101 35.66 1.96 -8.11
CA ARG A 101 35.95 0.50 -8.14
C ARG A 101 37.21 0.12 -7.37
N SER A 102 38.27 0.98 -7.44
CA SER A 102 39.54 0.79 -6.70
C SER A 102 39.42 0.86 -5.18
N ASP A 103 38.37 1.56 -4.71
CA ASP A 103 38.18 1.89 -3.30
C ASP A 103 37.09 1.03 -2.64
N ARG A 104 36.67 -0.05 -3.33
CA ARG A 104 35.68 -1.02 -2.83
C ARG A 104 36.32 -2.09 -1.96
N MET A 105 35.56 -2.61 -1.00
CA MET A 105 35.98 -3.72 -0.11
C MET A 105 36.05 -5.10 -0.81
N PHE A 106 36.15 -5.11 -2.13
CA PHE A 106 36.22 -6.30 -2.96
C PHE A 106 37.48 -6.31 -3.78
N HIS A 107 38.09 -7.48 -3.93
CA HIS A 107 39.20 -7.71 -4.88
C HIS A 107 38.71 -7.55 -6.33
N PRO A 108 39.64 -7.38 -7.30
CA PRO A 108 39.23 -7.28 -8.72
C PRO A 108 38.47 -8.49 -9.27
N ASP A 109 38.63 -9.65 -8.65
CA ASP A 109 37.90 -10.89 -8.99
C ASP A 109 36.49 -10.96 -8.35
N GLY A 110 36.09 -9.93 -7.60
CA GLY A 110 34.81 -9.85 -6.91
C GLY A 110 34.76 -10.53 -5.54
N SER A 111 35.85 -11.16 -5.09
CA SER A 111 35.92 -11.75 -3.75
C SER A 111 36.02 -10.67 -2.66
N PRO A 112 35.38 -10.85 -1.49
CA PRO A 112 35.46 -9.88 -0.41
C PRO A 112 36.84 -9.86 0.24
N MET A 113 37.35 -8.68 0.57
CA MET A 113 38.64 -8.52 1.28
C MET A 113 38.55 -8.87 2.77
N GLY A 114 37.37 -9.15 3.31
CA GLY A 114 37.18 -9.45 4.73
C GLY A 114 37.25 -8.24 5.67
N VAL A 115 37.35 -7.05 5.12
CA VAL A 115 37.31 -5.78 5.87
C VAL A 115 35.89 -5.20 5.89
N ARG A 116 35.61 -4.28 6.83
CA ARG A 116 34.30 -3.64 6.93
C ARG A 116 34.09 -2.52 5.91
N GLN A 117 35.21 -1.87 5.49
CA GLN A 117 35.18 -0.71 4.59
C GLN A 117 36.59 -0.45 4.06
N VAL A 118 36.71 0.02 2.84
CA VAL A 118 37.93 0.57 2.22
C VAL A 118 37.71 2.03 1.86
N GLY A 119 36.75 2.33 1.02
CA GLY A 119 36.41 3.70 0.65
C GLY A 119 35.54 4.40 1.69
N VAL A 120 35.67 5.73 1.79
CA VAL A 120 34.86 6.53 2.70
C VAL A 120 33.38 6.44 2.33
N GLN A 121 32.51 6.16 3.32
CA GLN A 121 31.07 5.94 3.16
C GLN A 121 30.70 4.68 2.34
N GLU A 122 31.64 3.83 1.99
CA GLU A 122 31.34 2.57 1.34
C GLU A 122 30.46 1.69 2.22
N VAL A 123 29.42 1.13 1.62
CA VAL A 123 28.58 0.05 2.14
C VAL A 123 28.30 -0.91 0.99
N ASP A 124 28.35 -2.22 1.22
CA ASP A 124 27.85 -3.20 0.27
C ASP A 124 26.32 -3.16 0.28
N ILE A 125 25.79 -2.16 -0.40
CA ILE A 125 24.33 -1.92 -0.42
C ILE A 125 23.58 -3.05 -1.12
N ILE A 126 24.22 -3.72 -2.10
CA ILE A 126 23.58 -4.79 -2.86
C ILE A 126 23.25 -5.98 -1.95
N SER A 127 24.18 -6.40 -1.08
CA SER A 127 23.88 -7.45 -0.09
C SER A 127 22.75 -7.08 0.86
N VAL A 128 22.57 -5.80 1.17
CA VAL A 128 21.49 -5.33 2.05
C VAL A 128 20.13 -5.31 1.35
N VAL A 129 20.08 -4.89 0.09
CA VAL A 129 18.79 -4.66 -0.62
C VAL A 129 18.33 -5.86 -1.45
N THR A 130 19.20 -6.85 -1.72
CA THR A 130 18.85 -8.04 -2.53
C THR A 130 17.55 -8.72 -2.09
N PRO A 131 17.27 -8.96 -0.78
CA PRO A 131 16.03 -9.61 -0.35
C PRO A 131 14.77 -8.73 -0.50
N LEU A 132 14.93 -7.45 -0.79
CA LEU A 132 13.86 -6.48 -0.95
C LEU A 132 13.74 -5.95 -2.39
N THR A 133 14.38 -6.62 -3.35
CA THR A 133 14.38 -6.19 -4.75
C THR A 133 14.19 -7.39 -5.68
N LYS A 134 13.63 -7.14 -6.85
CA LYS A 134 13.56 -8.13 -7.93
C LYS A 134 14.90 -8.28 -8.66
N TYR A 135 15.71 -7.24 -8.60
CA TYR A 135 17.04 -7.20 -9.18
C TYR A 135 17.88 -6.15 -8.47
N ALA A 136 19.08 -6.53 -8.06
CA ALA A 136 20.05 -5.63 -7.48
C ALA A 136 21.45 -5.93 -8.04
N VAL A 137 22.18 -4.90 -8.47
CA VAL A 137 23.52 -5.08 -9.06
C VAL A 137 24.38 -3.84 -8.87
N THR A 138 25.68 -4.04 -8.63
CA THR A 138 26.70 -3.00 -8.83
C THR A 138 27.26 -3.11 -10.25
N VAL A 139 27.15 -2.04 -11.03
CA VAL A 139 27.66 -1.98 -12.41
C VAL A 139 29.17 -1.73 -12.40
N LEU A 140 29.96 -2.76 -12.65
CA LEU A 140 31.43 -2.68 -12.64
C LEU A 140 32.02 -2.40 -14.02
N ASP A 141 31.44 -2.93 -15.08
CA ASP A 141 31.82 -2.64 -16.45
C ASP A 141 30.88 -1.61 -17.05
N PRO A 142 31.38 -0.44 -17.48
CA PRO A 142 30.55 0.56 -18.12
C PRO A 142 29.81 0.08 -19.37
N LEU A 143 30.32 -0.96 -20.05
CA LEU A 143 29.70 -1.50 -21.26
C LEU A 143 28.45 -2.36 -20.98
N ASP A 144 28.24 -2.78 -19.73
CA ASP A 144 27.07 -3.55 -19.34
C ASP A 144 25.90 -2.68 -18.87
N ILE A 145 26.04 -1.34 -18.86
CA ILE A 145 25.00 -0.45 -18.30
C ILE A 145 23.64 -0.64 -18.99
N ARG A 146 23.61 -0.75 -20.31
CA ARG A 146 22.36 -0.95 -21.06
C ARG A 146 21.68 -2.26 -20.65
N TYR A 147 22.46 -3.35 -20.59
CA TYR A 147 21.95 -4.64 -20.15
C TYR A 147 21.31 -4.59 -18.76
N HIS A 148 21.99 -3.95 -17.80
CA HIS A 148 21.48 -3.84 -16.44
C HIS A 148 20.25 -2.95 -16.34
N MET A 149 20.19 -1.83 -17.05
CA MET A 149 19.03 -0.93 -17.04
C MET A 149 17.81 -1.58 -17.70
N GLU A 150 17.97 -2.22 -18.86
CA GLU A 150 16.88 -2.93 -19.55
C GLU A 150 16.37 -4.11 -18.72
N LYS A 151 17.28 -4.92 -18.12
CA LYS A 151 16.91 -6.02 -17.23
C LYS A 151 16.19 -5.54 -15.97
N ALA A 152 16.66 -4.47 -15.35
CA ALA A 152 16.04 -3.88 -14.18
C ALA A 152 14.61 -3.41 -14.50
N LEU A 153 14.43 -2.67 -15.59
CA LEU A 153 13.10 -2.22 -16.04
C LEU A 153 12.16 -3.41 -16.30
N TYR A 154 12.64 -4.39 -17.07
CA TYR A 154 11.85 -5.58 -17.37
C TYR A 154 11.39 -6.27 -16.09
N LEU A 155 12.31 -6.54 -15.16
CA LEU A 155 11.97 -7.23 -13.92
C LEU A 155 11.10 -6.38 -12.99
N ALA A 156 11.25 -5.04 -12.98
CA ALA A 156 10.39 -4.17 -12.18
C ALA A 156 8.92 -4.26 -12.56
N GLU A 157 8.62 -4.44 -13.85
CA GLU A 157 7.25 -4.36 -14.41
C GLU A 157 6.64 -5.73 -14.76
N HIS A 158 7.47 -6.77 -15.05
CA HIS A 158 6.97 -8.06 -15.51
C HIS A 158 6.81 -9.09 -14.38
N GLY A 159 5.81 -9.94 -14.52
CA GLY A 159 5.36 -10.83 -13.44
C GLY A 159 4.76 -10.00 -12.31
N ARG A 160 4.96 -10.41 -11.05
CA ARG A 160 4.62 -9.56 -9.92
C ARG A 160 5.54 -8.34 -9.91
N PRO A 161 5.03 -7.11 -10.05
CA PRO A 161 5.87 -5.90 -10.08
C PRO A 161 6.63 -5.72 -8.76
N GLY A 162 7.68 -4.89 -8.79
CA GLY A 162 8.44 -4.58 -7.57
C GLY A 162 9.68 -3.74 -7.83
N PRO A 163 10.36 -3.30 -6.75
CA PRO A 163 11.52 -2.43 -6.86
C PRO A 163 12.76 -3.16 -7.37
N VAL A 164 13.65 -2.39 -7.99
CA VAL A 164 14.97 -2.81 -8.47
C VAL A 164 16.03 -1.80 -8.04
N TRP A 165 17.31 -2.23 -7.95
CA TRP A 165 18.40 -1.40 -7.47
C TRP A 165 19.64 -1.51 -8.36
N ILE A 166 20.12 -0.36 -8.87
CA ILE A 166 21.34 -0.25 -9.67
C ILE A 166 22.33 0.63 -8.92
N ASP A 167 23.43 0.05 -8.50
CA ASP A 167 24.51 0.72 -7.76
C ASP A 167 25.70 0.99 -8.72
N ILE A 168 26.15 2.25 -8.82
CA ILE A 168 27.10 2.65 -9.87
C ILE A 168 28.31 3.35 -9.24
N PRO A 169 29.52 2.72 -9.30
CA PRO A 169 30.75 3.34 -8.82
C PRO A 169 31.06 4.68 -9.53
N LEU A 170 31.63 5.61 -8.78
CA LEU A 170 31.88 7.00 -9.20
C LEU A 170 32.68 7.10 -10.49
N ASP A 171 33.72 6.28 -10.65
CA ASP A 171 34.54 6.22 -11.86
C ASP A 171 33.77 5.61 -13.05
N VAL A 172 32.84 4.70 -12.79
CA VAL A 172 31.94 4.13 -13.80
C VAL A 172 30.93 5.16 -14.28
N GLN A 173 30.36 5.96 -13.37
CA GLN A 173 29.43 7.06 -13.72
C GLN A 173 30.06 8.03 -14.72
N ALA A 174 31.37 8.31 -14.58
CA ALA A 174 32.11 9.24 -15.42
C ALA A 174 32.58 8.64 -16.77
N SER A 175 32.49 7.33 -16.94
CA SER A 175 33.03 6.63 -18.10
C SER A 175 32.35 7.09 -19.40
N PRO A 176 33.13 7.34 -20.47
CA PRO A 176 32.57 7.56 -21.80
C PRO A 176 32.04 6.25 -22.37
N ILE A 177 30.87 6.27 -22.94
CA ILE A 177 30.25 5.13 -23.61
C ILE A 177 29.74 5.49 -25.01
N ASP A 178 29.63 4.48 -25.87
CA ASP A 178 29.00 4.54 -27.17
C ASP A 178 27.72 3.67 -27.12
N GLU A 179 26.56 4.30 -27.03
CA GLU A 179 25.26 3.63 -26.88
C GLU A 179 25.02 2.58 -27.97
N THR A 180 25.55 2.79 -29.17
CA THR A 180 25.35 1.88 -30.32
C THR A 180 26.10 0.56 -30.17
N LYS A 181 27.08 0.49 -29.26
CA LYS A 181 27.92 -0.69 -29.03
C LYS A 181 27.56 -1.45 -27.76
N LEU A 182 26.61 -0.92 -26.97
CA LEU A 182 26.21 -1.55 -25.71
C LEU A 182 25.35 -2.79 -25.97
N ARG A 183 25.65 -3.86 -25.23
CA ARG A 183 24.81 -5.04 -25.22
C ARG A 183 23.48 -4.74 -24.56
N GLY A 184 22.36 -5.12 -25.20
CA GLY A 184 21.02 -5.10 -24.60
C GLY A 184 20.74 -6.36 -23.79
N PHE A 185 19.62 -6.34 -23.07
CA PHE A 185 19.05 -7.48 -22.38
C PHE A 185 18.00 -8.17 -23.26
N ASP A 186 18.06 -9.51 -23.33
CA ASP A 186 17.03 -10.32 -23.96
C ASP A 186 16.21 -11.05 -22.88
N PRO A 187 14.89 -10.82 -22.78
CA PRO A 187 14.02 -11.56 -21.85
C PRO A 187 14.10 -13.09 -21.96
N ALA A 188 14.50 -13.62 -23.13
CA ALA A 188 14.71 -15.06 -23.33
C ALA A 188 15.88 -15.63 -22.50
N GLU A 189 16.73 -14.79 -21.94
CA GLU A 189 17.79 -15.21 -20.99
C GLU A 189 17.21 -15.65 -19.62
N LEU A 190 15.98 -15.25 -19.31
CA LEU A 190 15.29 -15.63 -18.07
C LEU A 190 14.61 -17.00 -18.23
N PRO A 191 14.47 -17.75 -17.12
CA PRO A 191 13.66 -18.95 -17.13
C PRO A 191 12.24 -18.64 -17.64
N ALA A 192 11.75 -19.46 -18.58
CA ALA A 192 10.40 -19.30 -19.06
C ALA A 192 9.40 -19.47 -17.91
N ALA A 193 8.56 -18.46 -17.66
CA ALA A 193 7.47 -18.58 -16.73
C ALA A 193 6.45 -19.62 -17.25
N PRO A 194 5.91 -20.50 -16.39
CA PRO A 194 4.82 -21.38 -16.78
C PRO A 194 3.68 -20.54 -17.36
N LYS A 195 3.19 -20.93 -18.55
CA LYS A 195 1.96 -20.33 -19.11
C LYS A 195 0.79 -21.17 -18.61
N PRO A 196 0.00 -20.66 -17.66
CA PRO A 196 -1.17 -21.40 -17.17
C PRO A 196 -2.21 -21.55 -18.28
N ASP A 197 -2.94 -22.64 -18.28
CA ASP A 197 -4.14 -22.75 -19.11
C ASP A 197 -5.29 -21.98 -18.44
N VAL A 198 -5.32 -20.67 -18.71
CA VAL A 198 -6.33 -19.78 -18.17
C VAL A 198 -7.73 -20.16 -18.64
N LYS A 199 -7.86 -20.77 -19.85
CA LYS A 199 -9.16 -21.15 -20.43
C LYS A 199 -9.86 -22.23 -19.64
N ASP A 200 -9.14 -23.28 -19.26
CA ASP A 200 -9.69 -24.37 -18.45
C ASP A 200 -9.99 -23.92 -17.02
N ALA A 201 -9.11 -23.10 -16.43
CA ALA A 201 -9.35 -22.52 -15.11
C ALA A 201 -10.60 -21.64 -15.10
N VAL A 202 -10.79 -20.80 -16.10
CA VAL A 202 -11.98 -19.95 -16.26
C VAL A 202 -13.23 -20.82 -16.48
N ALA A 203 -13.15 -21.88 -17.31
CA ALA A 203 -14.28 -22.77 -17.52
C ALA A 203 -14.74 -23.43 -16.21
N LYS A 204 -13.81 -23.91 -15.38
CA LYS A 204 -14.10 -24.45 -14.04
C LYS A 204 -14.70 -23.38 -13.12
N ALA A 205 -14.12 -22.17 -13.10
CA ALA A 205 -14.63 -21.07 -12.32
C ALA A 205 -16.09 -20.74 -12.68
N ILE A 206 -16.41 -20.66 -13.98
CA ILE A 206 -17.78 -20.40 -14.46
C ILE A 206 -18.72 -21.56 -14.12
N GLU A 207 -18.28 -22.81 -14.26
CA GLU A 207 -19.08 -23.98 -13.92
C GLU A 207 -19.55 -23.93 -12.45
N HIS A 208 -18.64 -23.63 -11.54
CA HIS A 208 -18.96 -23.57 -10.09
C HIS A 208 -19.73 -22.30 -9.74
N LEU A 209 -19.42 -21.15 -10.35
CA LEU A 209 -20.23 -19.92 -10.22
C LEU A 209 -21.70 -20.17 -10.62
N ASN A 210 -21.94 -20.93 -11.68
CA ASN A 210 -23.29 -21.24 -12.14
C ASN A 210 -24.07 -22.12 -11.16
N LYS A 211 -23.40 -22.90 -10.32
CA LYS A 211 -24.02 -23.71 -9.26
C LYS A 211 -24.29 -22.90 -7.99
N ALA A 212 -23.46 -21.88 -7.73
CA ALA A 212 -23.49 -21.10 -6.50
C ALA A 212 -24.79 -20.29 -6.30
N GLU A 213 -25.26 -20.25 -5.08
CA GLU A 213 -26.39 -19.44 -4.64
C GLU A 213 -25.94 -18.15 -3.92
N ARG A 214 -24.78 -18.20 -3.26
CA ARG A 214 -24.21 -17.10 -2.49
C ARG A 214 -22.77 -16.74 -2.94
N PRO A 215 -22.56 -16.46 -4.23
CA PRO A 215 -21.23 -16.13 -4.73
C PRO A 215 -20.74 -14.77 -4.23
N MET A 216 -19.42 -14.65 -4.03
CA MET A 216 -18.73 -13.42 -3.67
C MET A 216 -17.52 -13.19 -4.59
N LEU A 217 -17.29 -11.93 -4.98
CA LEU A 217 -16.08 -11.48 -5.65
C LEU A 217 -15.19 -10.73 -4.64
N LEU A 218 -13.93 -11.15 -4.48
CA LEU A 218 -12.92 -10.43 -3.70
C LEU A 218 -11.92 -9.75 -4.63
N ILE A 219 -11.92 -8.44 -4.64
CA ILE A 219 -11.13 -7.57 -5.52
C ILE A 219 -9.84 -7.16 -4.81
N GLY A 220 -8.69 -7.44 -5.42
CA GLY A 220 -7.38 -7.08 -4.93
C GLY A 220 -6.63 -6.10 -5.82
N ASN A 221 -5.55 -5.51 -5.28
CA ASN A 221 -4.75 -4.51 -5.99
C ASN A 221 -3.98 -5.06 -7.21
N GLY A 222 -3.85 -6.39 -7.33
CA GLY A 222 -3.30 -7.03 -8.52
C GLY A 222 -4.03 -6.63 -9.81
N ILE A 223 -5.31 -6.28 -9.72
CA ILE A 223 -6.10 -5.76 -10.84
C ILE A 223 -5.53 -4.42 -11.34
N ARG A 224 -5.21 -3.50 -10.43
CA ARG A 224 -4.59 -2.21 -10.79
C ARG A 224 -3.17 -2.42 -11.34
N LEU A 225 -2.40 -3.30 -10.70
CA LEU A 225 -1.03 -3.60 -11.14
C LEU A 225 -1.00 -4.21 -12.55
N SER A 226 -2.05 -4.93 -12.94
CA SER A 226 -2.23 -5.45 -14.30
C SER A 226 -2.89 -4.43 -15.27
N ARG A 227 -3.22 -3.21 -14.80
CA ARG A 227 -3.88 -2.15 -15.57
C ARG A 227 -5.22 -2.60 -16.16
N ALA A 228 -5.99 -3.37 -15.40
CA ALA A 228 -7.22 -4.04 -15.86
C ALA A 228 -8.48 -3.56 -15.13
N GLU A 229 -8.50 -2.28 -14.70
CA GLU A 229 -9.65 -1.69 -14.01
C GLU A 229 -10.90 -1.65 -14.91
N GLN A 230 -10.72 -1.48 -16.21
CA GLN A 230 -11.83 -1.50 -17.16
C GLN A 230 -12.43 -2.90 -17.30
N GLU A 231 -11.58 -3.92 -17.42
CA GLU A 231 -12.00 -5.32 -17.45
C GLU A 231 -12.70 -5.74 -16.16
N MET A 232 -12.22 -5.24 -15.00
CA MET A 232 -12.88 -5.46 -13.73
C MET A 232 -14.30 -4.90 -13.71
N GLU A 233 -14.48 -3.66 -14.15
CA GLU A 233 -15.82 -3.04 -14.20
C GLU A 233 -16.76 -3.82 -15.12
N LEU A 234 -16.30 -4.22 -16.31
CA LEU A 234 -17.07 -5.04 -17.23
C LEU A 234 -17.44 -6.40 -16.63
N LEU A 235 -16.48 -7.05 -15.97
CA LEU A 235 -16.69 -8.34 -15.33
C LEU A 235 -17.68 -8.23 -14.16
N LEU A 236 -17.55 -7.22 -13.32
CA LEU A 236 -18.46 -6.97 -12.20
C LEU A 236 -19.92 -6.85 -12.69
N ARG A 237 -20.16 -6.13 -13.79
CA ARG A 237 -21.49 -6.01 -14.40
C ARG A 237 -21.96 -7.29 -15.09
N ALA A 238 -21.04 -8.08 -15.65
CA ALA A 238 -21.39 -9.36 -16.28
C ALA A 238 -21.76 -10.42 -15.25
N LEU A 239 -21.08 -10.46 -14.10
CA LEU A 239 -21.33 -11.41 -13.02
C LEU A 239 -22.58 -11.04 -12.20
N ASP A 240 -22.83 -9.78 -11.96
CA ASP A 240 -23.92 -9.24 -11.14
C ASP A 240 -24.01 -9.92 -9.76
N ILE A 241 -22.85 -10.05 -9.08
CA ILE A 241 -22.73 -10.65 -7.75
C ILE A 241 -22.13 -9.65 -6.76
N PRO A 242 -22.40 -9.79 -5.45
CA PRO A 242 -21.77 -8.96 -4.42
C PRO A 242 -20.25 -9.01 -4.48
N ALA A 243 -19.61 -7.88 -4.19
CA ALA A 243 -18.17 -7.74 -4.25
C ALA A 243 -17.61 -7.03 -3.01
N GLU A 244 -16.44 -7.45 -2.61
CA GLU A 244 -15.64 -6.88 -1.54
C GLU A 244 -14.25 -6.50 -2.05
N VAL A 245 -13.61 -5.53 -1.40
CA VAL A 245 -12.28 -5.07 -1.79
C VAL A 245 -11.30 -5.26 -0.63
N THR A 246 -10.04 -5.60 -0.95
CA THR A 246 -8.96 -5.60 0.05
C THR A 246 -8.47 -4.18 0.32
N TRP A 247 -7.67 -3.98 1.38
CA TRP A 247 -7.19 -2.66 1.78
C TRP A 247 -6.48 -1.91 0.65
N LEU A 248 -5.53 -2.54 -0.04
CA LEU A 248 -4.80 -1.91 -1.16
C LEU A 248 -5.66 -1.69 -2.41
N ALA A 249 -6.84 -2.28 -2.46
CA ALA A 249 -7.82 -2.14 -3.54
C ALA A 249 -9.01 -1.25 -3.15
N ILE A 250 -8.93 -0.55 -2.02
CA ILE A 250 -10.03 0.22 -1.41
C ILE A 250 -10.70 1.18 -2.39
N ASP A 251 -9.94 1.75 -3.32
CA ASP A 251 -10.40 2.74 -4.30
C ASP A 251 -10.72 2.14 -5.68
N LEU A 252 -10.73 0.82 -5.82
CA LEU A 252 -11.17 0.16 -7.05
C LEU A 252 -12.69 0.08 -7.18
N MET A 253 -13.42 0.29 -6.08
CA MET A 253 -14.87 0.26 -6.08
C MET A 253 -15.42 1.38 -5.19
N ALA A 254 -16.39 2.13 -5.70
CA ALA A 254 -17.03 3.18 -4.92
C ALA A 254 -18.01 2.58 -3.89
N ASP A 255 -18.11 3.23 -2.73
CA ASP A 255 -18.99 2.77 -1.66
C ASP A 255 -20.49 2.80 -2.01
N ASP A 256 -20.90 3.60 -2.98
CA ASP A 256 -22.30 3.70 -3.43
C ASP A 256 -22.65 2.70 -4.55
N ASP A 257 -21.69 1.90 -5.02
CA ASP A 257 -21.97 0.82 -5.97
C ASP A 257 -22.94 -0.20 -5.33
N PRO A 258 -24.02 -0.58 -6.02
CA PRO A 258 -25.03 -1.49 -5.46
C PRO A 258 -24.50 -2.91 -5.19
N LEU A 259 -23.37 -3.30 -5.80
CA LEU A 259 -22.74 -4.60 -5.58
C LEU A 259 -21.66 -4.55 -4.50
N TYR A 260 -21.27 -3.36 -4.04
CA TYR A 260 -20.26 -3.21 -3.00
C TYR A 260 -20.80 -3.63 -1.63
N VAL A 261 -20.10 -4.56 -0.96
CA VAL A 261 -20.46 -5.05 0.36
C VAL A 261 -19.58 -4.46 1.44
N GLY A 262 -18.29 -4.34 1.19
CA GLY A 262 -17.36 -3.77 2.16
C GLY A 262 -15.93 -4.28 2.03
N ARG A 263 -15.22 -4.23 3.15
CA ARG A 263 -13.81 -4.67 3.29
C ARG A 263 -13.74 -5.72 4.39
N PRO A 264 -13.40 -6.99 4.05
CA PRO A 264 -13.29 -8.06 5.03
C PRO A 264 -11.90 -8.06 5.70
N GLY A 265 -11.79 -8.71 6.84
CA GLY A 265 -10.52 -8.94 7.51
C GLY A 265 -10.56 -8.78 9.03
N THR A 266 -9.39 -8.65 9.63
CA THR A 266 -9.23 -8.55 11.09
C THR A 266 -9.68 -7.21 11.67
N ILE A 267 -9.60 -6.13 10.88
CA ILE A 267 -10.20 -4.82 11.12
C ILE A 267 -11.08 -4.58 9.92
N ALA A 268 -12.38 -4.65 10.08
CA ALA A 268 -13.28 -4.81 8.95
C ALA A 268 -14.67 -4.25 9.21
N GLN A 269 -15.40 -4.08 8.14
CA GLN A 269 -16.84 -3.86 8.23
C GLN A 269 -17.52 -5.18 8.59
N ARG A 270 -18.23 -5.25 9.71
CA ARG A 270 -18.86 -6.49 10.23
C ARG A 270 -19.71 -7.18 9.16
N GLY A 271 -20.48 -6.41 8.39
CA GLY A 271 -21.30 -6.96 7.30
C GLY A 271 -20.48 -7.65 6.21
N ALA A 272 -19.29 -7.14 5.91
CA ALA A 272 -18.38 -7.78 4.96
C ALA A 272 -17.89 -9.14 5.49
N ASN A 273 -17.47 -9.21 6.76
CA ASN A 273 -17.08 -10.50 7.32
C ASN A 273 -18.24 -11.52 7.35
N PHE A 274 -19.46 -11.11 7.63
CA PHE A 274 -20.61 -12.00 7.48
C PHE A 274 -20.80 -12.46 6.04
N ALA A 275 -20.67 -11.56 5.07
CA ALA A 275 -20.89 -11.90 3.68
C ALA A 275 -19.83 -12.89 3.15
N ILE A 276 -18.53 -12.59 3.37
CA ILE A 276 -17.47 -13.47 2.87
C ILE A 276 -17.47 -14.84 3.57
N GLN A 277 -17.81 -14.89 4.87
CA GLN A 277 -17.84 -16.15 5.60
C GLN A 277 -19.04 -17.03 5.26
N ASN A 278 -20.17 -16.44 4.88
CA ASN A 278 -21.39 -17.17 4.50
C ASN A 278 -21.48 -17.46 2.99
N CYS A 279 -20.51 -17.04 2.17
CA CYS A 279 -20.54 -17.34 0.74
C CYS A 279 -20.31 -18.84 0.48
N ASP A 280 -20.86 -19.35 -0.65
CA ASP A 280 -20.68 -20.74 -1.11
C ASP A 280 -19.76 -20.83 -2.34
N TYR A 281 -19.36 -19.69 -2.88
CA TYR A 281 -18.37 -19.54 -3.94
C TYR A 281 -17.61 -18.23 -3.75
N LEU A 282 -16.30 -18.32 -3.79
CA LEU A 282 -15.40 -17.16 -3.70
C LEU A 282 -14.51 -17.07 -4.92
N LEU A 283 -14.64 -15.99 -5.70
CA LEU A 283 -13.71 -15.63 -6.75
C LEU A 283 -12.81 -14.49 -6.23
N SER A 284 -11.55 -14.80 -5.98
CA SER A 284 -10.55 -13.85 -5.49
C SER A 284 -9.57 -13.51 -6.61
N ILE A 285 -9.46 -12.23 -7.00
CA ILE A 285 -8.63 -11.78 -8.10
C ILE A 285 -7.59 -10.76 -7.61
N GLY A 286 -6.30 -11.13 -7.69
CA GLY A 286 -5.17 -10.26 -7.32
C GLY A 286 -5.20 -9.74 -5.88
N ALA A 287 -5.80 -10.50 -4.97
CA ALA A 287 -6.08 -10.08 -3.60
C ALA A 287 -5.01 -10.53 -2.58
N ARG A 288 -4.03 -11.32 -3.00
CA ARG A 288 -2.95 -11.86 -2.16
C ARG A 288 -3.44 -12.69 -0.93
N GLN A 289 -4.58 -12.37 -0.36
CA GLN A 289 -5.17 -13.03 0.82
C GLN A 289 -4.16 -13.18 1.97
N ASP A 290 -3.60 -12.06 2.41
CA ASP A 290 -2.69 -12.05 3.56
C ASP A 290 -3.41 -12.39 4.87
N ARG A 291 -2.64 -12.54 5.95
CA ARG A 291 -3.17 -12.96 7.26
C ARG A 291 -4.17 -11.96 7.84
N VAL A 292 -4.08 -10.69 7.50
CA VAL A 292 -5.05 -9.67 7.94
C VAL A 292 -6.40 -9.86 7.26
N VAL A 293 -6.41 -10.22 5.98
CA VAL A 293 -7.64 -10.54 5.23
C VAL A 293 -8.25 -11.86 5.69
N THR A 294 -7.43 -12.90 5.90
CA THR A 294 -7.89 -14.25 6.23
C THR A 294 -8.10 -14.51 7.74
N GLY A 295 -7.97 -13.48 8.58
CA GLY A 295 -8.13 -13.62 10.02
C GLY A 295 -7.12 -14.56 10.67
N PHE A 296 -5.89 -14.63 10.14
CA PHE A 296 -4.81 -15.54 10.50
C PHE A 296 -5.13 -17.05 10.27
N SER A 297 -6.25 -17.37 9.64
CA SER A 297 -6.68 -18.75 9.36
C SER A 297 -7.15 -18.90 7.91
N PRO A 298 -6.29 -19.34 6.97
CA PRO A 298 -6.71 -19.61 5.59
C PRO A 298 -7.83 -20.63 5.48
N ALA A 299 -7.78 -21.70 6.30
CA ALA A 299 -8.84 -22.73 6.34
C ALA A 299 -10.16 -22.18 6.87
N GLY A 300 -10.11 -21.27 7.85
CA GLY A 300 -11.29 -20.63 8.42
C GLY A 300 -11.91 -19.55 7.53
N PHE A 301 -11.20 -19.08 6.50
CA PHE A 301 -11.64 -18.03 5.61
C PHE A 301 -12.55 -18.58 4.51
N ALA A 302 -13.79 -18.07 4.41
CA ALA A 302 -14.78 -18.56 3.46
C ALA A 302 -14.83 -20.11 3.43
N ARG A 303 -14.91 -20.73 4.60
CA ARG A 303 -14.60 -22.15 4.82
C ARG A 303 -15.50 -23.14 4.09
N GLU A 304 -16.74 -22.74 3.76
CA GLU A 304 -17.67 -23.58 2.99
C GLU A 304 -17.78 -23.19 1.51
N ALA A 305 -17.02 -22.17 1.09
CA ALA A 305 -17.02 -21.71 -0.29
C ALA A 305 -16.14 -22.58 -1.19
N TYR A 306 -16.58 -22.82 -2.41
CA TYR A 306 -15.68 -23.22 -3.49
C TYR A 306 -14.81 -22.05 -3.89
N LYS A 307 -13.48 -22.16 -3.70
CA LYS A 307 -12.54 -21.05 -3.78
C LYS A 307 -11.73 -21.08 -5.08
N VAL A 308 -11.87 -20.03 -5.87
CA VAL A 308 -11.02 -19.73 -7.02
C VAL A 308 -10.13 -18.56 -6.66
N MET A 309 -8.83 -18.75 -6.66
CA MET A 309 -7.85 -17.70 -6.37
C MET A 309 -6.95 -17.45 -7.57
N VAL A 310 -6.94 -16.22 -8.05
CA VAL A 310 -6.11 -15.75 -9.16
C VAL A 310 -5.02 -14.85 -8.60
N ASP A 311 -3.77 -15.26 -8.75
CA ASP A 311 -2.61 -14.47 -8.37
C ASP A 311 -1.46 -14.74 -9.35
N ILE A 312 -0.66 -13.73 -9.67
CA ILE A 312 0.48 -13.87 -10.57
C ILE A 312 1.68 -14.55 -9.92
N ASP A 313 1.72 -14.56 -8.58
CA ASP A 313 2.81 -15.12 -7.79
C ASP A 313 2.43 -16.52 -7.27
N PRO A 314 3.09 -17.58 -7.75
CA PRO A 314 2.79 -18.95 -7.29
C PRO A 314 3.02 -19.14 -5.79
N ALA A 315 3.90 -18.36 -5.15
CA ALA A 315 4.13 -18.45 -3.71
C ALA A 315 2.92 -17.94 -2.90
N GLU A 316 2.19 -16.95 -3.43
CA GLU A 316 0.96 -16.47 -2.81
C GLU A 316 -0.18 -17.52 -2.87
N LEU A 317 -0.21 -18.34 -3.92
CA LEU A 317 -1.13 -19.48 -4.02
C LEU A 317 -0.71 -20.60 -3.07
N ALA A 318 0.57 -20.98 -3.08
CA ALA A 318 1.11 -22.09 -2.28
C ALA A 318 1.05 -21.84 -0.76
N LYS A 319 1.01 -20.58 -0.29
CA LYS A 319 0.87 -20.27 1.15
C LYS A 319 -0.53 -20.54 1.72
N MET A 320 -1.52 -20.80 0.84
CA MET A 320 -2.92 -21.01 1.23
C MET A 320 -3.17 -22.46 1.60
N VAL A 321 -2.64 -22.82 2.79
CA VAL A 321 -2.74 -24.15 3.37
C VAL A 321 -3.35 -24.09 4.78
N ASP A 322 -3.92 -25.19 5.23
CA ASP A 322 -4.41 -25.35 6.59
C ASP A 322 -3.27 -25.68 7.59
N ALA A 323 -3.62 -26.08 8.80
CA ALA A 323 -2.65 -26.42 9.85
C ALA A 323 -1.87 -27.72 9.57
N ASP A 324 -2.42 -28.62 8.76
CA ASP A 324 -1.83 -29.89 8.38
C ASP A 324 -1.02 -29.78 7.08
N GLY A 325 -1.10 -28.62 6.41
CA GLY A 325 -0.40 -28.32 5.16
C GLY A 325 -1.20 -28.66 3.90
N ASP A 326 -2.49 -28.98 4.05
CA ASP A 326 -3.38 -29.25 2.93
C ASP A 326 -3.86 -27.95 2.26
N GLU A 327 -3.93 -27.96 0.93
CA GLU A 327 -4.38 -26.80 0.13
C GLU A 327 -5.85 -26.48 0.43
N VAL A 328 -6.13 -25.18 0.67
CA VAL A 328 -7.51 -24.71 0.97
C VAL A 328 -8.16 -23.98 -0.21
N ILE A 329 -7.50 -23.97 -1.37
CA ILE A 329 -8.00 -23.37 -2.63
C ILE A 329 -8.36 -24.48 -3.61
N ASP A 330 -9.61 -24.48 -4.10
CA ASP A 330 -10.08 -25.50 -5.06
C ASP A 330 -9.51 -25.29 -6.47
N VAL A 331 -9.35 -24.04 -6.89
CA VAL A 331 -8.77 -23.68 -8.20
C VAL A 331 -7.73 -22.59 -8.02
N PRO A 332 -6.45 -22.94 -7.76
CA PRO A 332 -5.36 -21.99 -7.80
C PRO A 332 -5.03 -21.63 -9.26
N VAL A 333 -5.05 -20.34 -9.61
CA VAL A 333 -4.79 -19.84 -10.96
C VAL A 333 -3.57 -18.91 -10.91
N CYS A 334 -2.40 -19.42 -11.31
CA CYS A 334 -1.19 -18.62 -11.43
C CYS A 334 -1.22 -17.83 -12.74
N ALA A 335 -1.85 -16.67 -12.74
CA ALA A 335 -2.03 -15.83 -13.93
C ALA A 335 -2.12 -14.35 -13.59
N ASP A 336 -1.86 -13.50 -14.60
CA ASP A 336 -2.16 -12.07 -14.53
C ASP A 336 -3.67 -11.86 -14.37
N ALA A 337 -4.05 -10.92 -13.49
CA ALA A 337 -5.44 -10.63 -13.18
C ALA A 337 -6.24 -10.19 -14.42
N GLY A 338 -5.64 -9.35 -15.28
CA GLY A 338 -6.27 -8.88 -16.51
C GLY A 338 -6.45 -10.01 -17.53
N ASP A 339 -5.46 -10.91 -17.68
CA ASP A 339 -5.57 -12.05 -18.59
C ASP A 339 -6.72 -12.98 -18.16
N PHE A 340 -6.83 -13.27 -16.87
CA PHE A 340 -7.94 -14.06 -16.33
C PHE A 340 -9.30 -13.39 -16.58
N MET A 341 -9.41 -12.09 -16.29
CA MET A 341 -10.66 -11.36 -16.49
C MET A 341 -11.05 -11.24 -17.97
N ARG A 342 -10.10 -11.00 -18.87
CA ARG A 342 -10.34 -10.99 -20.34
C ARG A 342 -10.85 -12.34 -20.83
N GLU A 343 -10.25 -13.44 -20.37
CA GLU A 343 -10.73 -14.78 -20.73
C GLU A 343 -12.13 -15.06 -20.14
N MET A 344 -12.39 -14.61 -18.92
CA MET A 344 -13.71 -14.76 -18.29
C MET A 344 -14.80 -13.99 -19.06
N LEU A 345 -14.48 -12.78 -19.53
CA LEU A 345 -15.35 -11.99 -20.41
C LEU A 345 -15.53 -12.65 -21.78
N ALA A 346 -14.48 -13.26 -22.35
CA ALA A 346 -14.59 -14.02 -23.60
C ALA A 346 -15.52 -15.23 -23.48
N GLN A 347 -15.58 -15.86 -22.31
CA GLN A 347 -16.47 -16.98 -22.01
C GLN A 347 -17.80 -16.56 -21.35
N GLN A 348 -18.14 -15.26 -21.28
CA GLN A 348 -19.31 -14.75 -20.55
C GLN A 348 -20.65 -15.34 -21.01
N SER A 349 -20.74 -15.82 -22.24
CA SER A 349 -21.95 -16.53 -22.77
C SER A 349 -22.25 -17.83 -22.02
N LYS A 350 -21.28 -18.42 -21.33
CA LYS A 350 -21.45 -19.61 -20.49
C LYS A 350 -21.94 -19.28 -19.08
N ILE A 351 -21.94 -18.02 -18.69
CA ILE A 351 -22.40 -17.58 -17.36
C ILE A 351 -23.92 -17.57 -17.34
N VAL A 352 -24.49 -18.39 -16.47
CA VAL A 352 -25.93 -18.41 -16.23
C VAL A 352 -26.30 -17.26 -15.32
N ARG A 353 -27.02 -16.27 -15.83
CA ARG A 353 -27.51 -15.15 -15.03
C ARG A 353 -28.60 -15.62 -14.08
N LYS A 354 -28.24 -15.78 -12.81
CA LYS A 354 -29.19 -15.99 -11.71
C LYS A 354 -29.41 -14.66 -11.01
N PRO A 355 -30.65 -14.26 -10.67
CA PRO A 355 -30.91 -12.97 -10.02
C PRO A 355 -30.28 -12.87 -8.63
N ARG A 356 -30.15 -13.99 -7.91
CA ARG A 356 -29.60 -14.07 -6.52
C ARG A 356 -30.09 -12.92 -5.63
N ALA A 357 -31.34 -12.53 -5.80
CA ALA A 357 -31.93 -11.35 -5.15
C ALA A 357 -31.84 -11.43 -3.63
N GLU A 358 -32.13 -12.59 -3.05
CA GLU A 358 -32.09 -12.83 -1.61
C GLU A 358 -30.66 -12.65 -1.07
N TRP A 359 -29.65 -13.17 -1.78
CA TRP A 359 -28.25 -13.02 -1.38
C TRP A 359 -27.79 -11.56 -1.45
N LYS A 360 -28.05 -10.87 -2.56
CA LYS A 360 -27.72 -9.44 -2.71
C LYS A 360 -28.42 -8.60 -1.65
N GLN A 361 -29.69 -8.88 -1.39
CA GLN A 361 -30.45 -8.20 -0.33
C GLN A 361 -29.82 -8.45 1.05
N ARG A 362 -29.46 -9.70 1.36
CA ARG A 362 -28.83 -10.05 2.64
C ARG A 362 -27.51 -9.31 2.87
N CYS A 363 -26.66 -9.22 1.86
CA CYS A 363 -25.42 -8.44 1.92
C CYS A 363 -25.69 -6.94 2.16
N ALA A 364 -26.68 -6.36 1.48
CA ALA A 364 -27.09 -4.97 1.68
C ALA A 364 -27.68 -4.72 3.07
N GLU A 365 -28.45 -5.67 3.61
CA GLU A 365 -28.99 -5.61 4.97
C GLU A 365 -27.88 -5.62 6.02
N TRP A 366 -26.88 -6.50 5.92
CA TRP A 366 -25.73 -6.52 6.83
C TRP A 366 -24.97 -5.19 6.82
N ARG A 367 -24.74 -4.64 5.63
CA ARG A 367 -24.06 -3.34 5.48
C ARG A 367 -24.84 -2.21 6.17
N THR A 368 -26.16 -2.23 6.08
CA THR A 368 -27.03 -1.21 6.68
C THR A 368 -27.22 -1.42 8.19
N ARG A 369 -27.36 -2.69 8.61
CA ARG A 369 -27.61 -3.04 10.02
C ARG A 369 -26.39 -2.78 10.92
N TYR A 370 -25.17 -2.87 10.36
CA TYR A 370 -23.93 -2.72 11.12
C TYR A 370 -23.09 -1.53 10.63
N PRO A 371 -23.60 -0.29 10.82
CA PRO A 371 -22.85 0.90 10.43
C PRO A 371 -21.61 1.06 11.30
N LEU A 372 -20.52 1.59 10.71
CA LEU A 372 -19.28 1.89 11.44
C LEU A 372 -19.42 3.14 12.31
N VAL A 373 -20.11 4.14 11.81
CA VAL A 373 -20.31 5.42 12.52
C VAL A 373 -21.60 5.34 13.31
N LEU A 374 -21.46 5.24 14.64
CA LEU A 374 -22.54 5.08 15.58
C LEU A 374 -22.98 6.46 16.14
N PRO A 375 -24.18 6.58 16.76
CA PRO A 375 -24.64 7.83 17.35
C PRO A 375 -23.67 8.46 18.36
N GLU A 376 -23.01 7.63 19.18
CA GLU A 376 -22.01 8.08 20.16
C GLU A 376 -20.79 8.74 19.52
N HIS A 377 -20.41 8.34 18.30
CA HIS A 377 -19.30 8.96 17.57
C HIS A 377 -19.63 10.40 17.13
N ARG A 378 -20.90 10.82 17.19
CA ARG A 378 -21.36 12.18 16.86
C ARG A 378 -21.65 13.03 18.09
N ALA A 379 -21.35 12.54 19.29
CA ALA A 379 -21.54 13.28 20.53
C ALA A 379 -20.63 14.51 20.60
N ALA A 380 -21.10 15.60 21.20
CA ALA A 380 -20.33 16.84 21.35
C ALA A 380 -19.00 16.59 22.08
N GLY A 381 -17.96 17.34 21.72
CA GLY A 381 -16.64 17.23 22.32
C GLY A 381 -15.53 17.08 21.28
N ARG A 382 -14.42 16.44 21.67
CA ARG A 382 -13.30 16.14 20.76
C ARG A 382 -13.79 15.34 19.55
N VAL A 383 -13.07 15.46 18.45
CA VAL A 383 -13.46 14.83 17.19
C VAL A 383 -13.31 13.31 17.26
N SER A 384 -14.40 12.56 17.03
CA SER A 384 -14.30 11.13 16.76
C SER A 384 -13.72 10.90 15.35
N VAL A 385 -12.74 10.01 15.23
CA VAL A 385 -12.15 9.67 13.92
C VAL A 385 -13.19 9.03 12.99
N TYR A 386 -14.13 8.26 13.53
CA TYR A 386 -15.23 7.68 12.75
C TYR A 386 -16.12 8.77 12.15
N ASN A 387 -16.51 9.75 12.97
CA ASN A 387 -17.30 10.88 12.49
C ASN A 387 -16.52 11.76 11.52
N PHE A 388 -15.24 12.00 11.80
CA PHE A 388 -14.34 12.73 10.90
C PHE A 388 -14.26 12.07 9.52
N ALA A 389 -14.09 10.76 9.46
CA ALA A 389 -14.05 10.01 8.21
C ALA A 389 -15.36 10.10 7.42
N GLU A 390 -16.51 9.98 8.10
CA GLU A 390 -17.82 10.10 7.46
C GLU A 390 -18.04 11.52 6.90
N VAL A 391 -17.76 12.54 7.69
CA VAL A 391 -17.90 13.95 7.28
C VAL A 391 -16.93 14.29 6.16
N MET A 392 -15.66 13.85 6.26
CA MET A 392 -14.65 14.03 5.21
C MET A 392 -15.11 13.39 3.90
N SER A 393 -15.62 12.15 3.95
CA SER A 393 -16.18 11.48 2.78
C SER A 393 -17.31 12.28 2.13
N GLY A 394 -18.17 12.93 2.95
CA GLY A 394 -19.23 13.80 2.46
C GLY A 394 -18.72 15.07 1.76
N VAL A 395 -17.64 15.65 2.29
CA VAL A 395 -17.06 16.92 1.80
C VAL A 395 -16.19 16.73 0.55
N LEU A 396 -15.41 15.66 0.49
CA LEU A 396 -14.52 15.37 -0.63
C LEU A 396 -15.29 15.03 -1.91
N LYS A 397 -14.63 15.20 -3.05
CA LYS A 397 -15.22 15.03 -4.39
C LYS A 397 -14.71 13.76 -5.06
N GLU A 398 -15.41 13.35 -6.10
CA GLU A 398 -14.92 12.36 -7.03
C GLU A 398 -13.54 12.79 -7.59
N GLY A 399 -12.66 11.84 -7.77
CA GLY A 399 -11.32 12.06 -8.30
C GLY A 399 -10.32 12.71 -7.34
N ASP A 400 -10.67 13.01 -6.08
CA ASP A 400 -9.73 13.53 -5.09
C ASP A 400 -8.67 12.47 -4.74
N PHE A 401 -7.45 12.94 -4.40
CA PHE A 401 -6.36 12.10 -3.92
C PHE A 401 -6.28 12.17 -2.40
N ILE A 402 -6.32 11.00 -1.76
CA ILE A 402 -6.29 10.86 -0.32
C ILE A 402 -5.08 9.99 0.08
N VAL A 403 -4.25 10.50 0.95
CA VAL A 403 -3.14 9.76 1.56
C VAL A 403 -3.47 9.52 3.02
N SER A 404 -3.41 8.26 3.46
CA SER A 404 -3.51 7.92 4.87
C SER A 404 -2.12 7.59 5.39
N GLY A 405 -1.71 8.29 6.45
CA GLY A 405 -0.51 7.94 7.20
C GLY A 405 -0.62 6.55 7.82
N SER A 406 0.49 6.00 8.25
CA SER A 406 0.61 4.63 8.75
C SER A 406 0.11 4.42 10.18
N SER A 407 -0.53 5.42 10.79
CA SER A 407 -0.99 5.33 12.17
C SER A 407 -2.23 4.43 12.32
N GLY A 408 -2.44 3.85 13.50
CA GLY A 408 -3.69 3.16 13.83
C GLY A 408 -4.91 4.04 13.64
N THR A 409 -4.80 5.35 13.92
CA THR A 409 -5.87 6.32 13.66
C THR A 409 -6.10 6.57 12.18
N GLY A 410 -5.06 6.64 11.37
CA GLY A 410 -5.17 6.84 9.92
C GLY A 410 -5.71 5.60 9.19
N ILE A 411 -5.16 4.44 9.47
CA ILE A 411 -5.54 3.20 8.76
C ILE A 411 -6.73 2.51 9.43
N GLU A 412 -6.61 2.19 10.73
CA GLU A 412 -7.56 1.31 11.41
C GLU A 412 -8.88 1.99 11.78
N LEU A 413 -8.92 3.33 11.84
CA LEU A 413 -10.12 4.10 12.12
C LEU A 413 -10.58 4.91 10.91
N PHE A 414 -9.73 5.83 10.42
CA PHE A 414 -10.12 6.73 9.33
C PHE A 414 -10.43 5.95 8.05
N LEU A 415 -9.49 5.15 7.52
CA LEU A 415 -9.76 4.39 6.29
C LEU A 415 -10.86 3.35 6.46
N LEU A 416 -11.01 2.74 7.65
CA LEU A 416 -12.10 1.81 7.91
C LEU A 416 -13.47 2.48 7.71
N ALA A 417 -13.64 3.70 8.22
CA ALA A 417 -14.91 4.43 8.16
C ALA A 417 -15.07 5.31 6.90
N PHE A 418 -13.97 5.56 6.17
CA PHE A 418 -14.00 6.38 4.97
C PHE A 418 -14.78 5.71 3.84
N ARG A 419 -15.71 6.48 3.23
CA ARG A 419 -16.51 6.05 2.09
C ARG A 419 -15.93 6.60 0.80
N VAL A 420 -15.48 5.71 -0.04
CA VAL A 420 -14.82 6.03 -1.32
C VAL A 420 -15.86 6.45 -2.35
N LYS A 421 -15.56 7.53 -3.07
CA LYS A 421 -16.31 7.98 -4.24
C LYS A 421 -15.60 7.54 -5.53
N LYS A 422 -16.32 7.59 -6.62
CA LYS A 422 -15.80 7.25 -7.95
C LYS A 422 -14.52 8.04 -8.28
N ASP A 423 -13.55 7.37 -8.88
CA ASP A 423 -12.28 7.92 -9.35
C ASP A 423 -11.39 8.54 -8.26
N GLN A 424 -11.75 8.45 -6.99
CA GLN A 424 -10.82 8.78 -5.90
C GLN A 424 -9.65 7.81 -5.89
N ARG A 425 -8.47 8.32 -5.48
CA ARG A 425 -7.28 7.50 -5.31
C ARG A 425 -6.83 7.57 -3.85
N ILE A 426 -6.61 6.39 -3.28
CA ILE A 426 -6.21 6.26 -1.87
C ILE A 426 -4.83 5.61 -1.78
N PHE A 427 -3.92 6.29 -1.11
CA PHE A 427 -2.53 5.88 -0.93
C PHE A 427 -2.27 5.60 0.55
N HIS A 428 -1.77 4.44 0.85
CA HIS A 428 -1.45 4.01 2.20
C HIS A 428 -0.40 2.87 2.19
N THR A 429 0.08 2.46 3.37
CA THR A 429 1.08 1.42 3.53
C THR A 429 0.67 0.40 4.60
N THR A 430 -0.45 -0.29 4.39
CA THR A 430 -0.93 -1.30 5.36
C THR A 430 -0.01 -2.49 5.49
N ALA A 431 0.72 -2.87 4.45
CA ALA A 431 1.60 -4.03 4.50
C ALA A 431 2.85 -3.79 5.38
N LEU A 432 3.50 -2.63 5.26
CA LEU A 432 4.67 -2.27 6.08
C LEU A 432 4.28 -1.47 7.33
N GLY A 433 3.37 -0.52 7.18
CA GLY A 433 2.92 0.33 8.28
C GLY A 433 3.98 1.27 8.84
N SER A 434 4.90 1.76 8.02
CA SER A 434 6.00 2.61 8.49
C SER A 434 5.52 4.00 8.92
N MET A 435 5.87 4.42 10.14
CA MET A 435 5.70 5.82 10.56
C MET A 435 6.54 6.74 9.67
N GLY A 436 6.04 7.97 9.44
CA GLY A 436 6.66 8.90 8.51
C GLY A 436 6.29 8.72 7.04
N PHE A 437 5.31 7.88 6.74
CA PHE A 437 4.83 7.65 5.38
C PHE A 437 4.05 8.86 4.82
N GLY A 438 3.19 9.49 5.62
CA GLY A 438 2.17 10.43 5.16
C GLY A 438 2.69 11.60 4.32
N ILE A 439 3.68 12.37 4.82
CA ILE A 439 4.17 13.57 4.12
C ILE A 439 4.84 13.21 2.78
N PRO A 440 5.85 12.30 2.73
CA PRO A 440 6.49 11.96 1.45
C PRO A 440 5.55 11.25 0.47
N ALA A 441 4.62 10.44 0.96
CA ALA A 441 3.60 9.82 0.11
C ALA A 441 2.67 10.87 -0.52
N ALA A 442 2.28 11.89 0.25
CA ALA A 442 1.48 13.00 -0.27
C ALA A 442 2.24 13.83 -1.33
N ILE A 443 3.56 14.02 -1.15
CA ILE A 443 4.42 14.66 -2.17
C ILE A 443 4.42 13.81 -3.44
N GLY A 444 4.71 12.52 -3.32
CA GLY A 444 4.75 11.59 -4.46
C GLY A 444 3.43 11.50 -5.20
N ALA A 445 2.33 11.33 -4.48
CA ALA A 445 0.98 11.26 -5.04
C ALA A 445 0.56 12.57 -5.73
N CYS A 446 0.80 13.72 -5.10
CA CYS A 446 0.50 15.03 -5.66
C CYS A 446 1.23 15.24 -6.99
N LEU A 447 2.55 14.99 -7.03
CA LEU A 447 3.37 15.14 -8.23
C LEU A 447 3.00 14.13 -9.31
N GLY A 448 2.76 12.87 -8.95
CA GLY A 448 2.28 11.83 -9.86
C GLY A 448 0.91 12.15 -10.45
N GLY A 449 0.05 12.83 -9.68
CA GLY A 449 -1.24 13.35 -10.12
C GLY A 449 -1.16 14.66 -10.94
N GLY A 450 0.03 15.13 -11.33
CA GLY A 450 0.22 16.36 -12.08
C GLY A 450 0.01 17.64 -11.27
N GLY A 451 0.29 17.63 -9.97
CA GLY A 451 0.07 18.74 -9.04
C GLY A 451 -1.36 18.81 -8.52
N ARG A 452 -2.09 17.70 -8.57
CA ARG A 452 -3.48 17.61 -8.09
C ARG A 452 -3.55 17.85 -6.57
N PRO A 453 -4.55 18.64 -6.10
CA PRO A 453 -4.81 18.77 -4.67
C PRO A 453 -4.88 17.40 -3.98
N THR A 454 -4.12 17.26 -2.92
CA THR A 454 -3.98 15.99 -2.20
C THR A 454 -4.31 16.19 -0.73
N ILE A 455 -5.11 15.31 -0.17
CA ILE A 455 -5.49 15.32 1.23
C ILE A 455 -4.67 14.25 1.94
N CYS A 456 -3.92 14.62 2.98
CA CYS A 456 -3.16 13.70 3.81
C CYS A 456 -3.76 13.66 5.21
N VAL A 457 -4.16 12.48 5.68
CA VAL A 457 -4.64 12.25 7.05
C VAL A 457 -3.62 11.37 7.76
N ASP A 458 -2.98 11.87 8.80
CA ASP A 458 -1.96 11.13 9.56
C ASP A 458 -2.13 11.36 11.06
N GLY A 459 -1.58 10.46 11.89
CA GLY A 459 -1.51 10.66 13.32
C GLY A 459 -0.38 11.61 13.71
N ASP A 460 -0.53 12.28 14.86
CA ASP A 460 0.45 13.23 15.42
C ASP A 460 1.85 12.61 15.58
N GLY A 461 1.95 11.34 16.00
CA GLY A 461 3.21 10.62 16.12
C GLY A 461 3.83 10.25 14.78
N GLY A 462 3.04 9.72 13.83
CA GLY A 462 3.51 9.34 12.49
C GLY A 462 4.01 10.53 11.69
N PHE A 463 3.35 11.65 11.82
CA PHE A 463 3.67 12.91 11.13
C PHE A 463 5.07 13.46 11.47
N GLN A 464 5.61 13.15 12.68
CA GLN A 464 6.93 13.65 13.11
C GLN A 464 8.10 13.02 12.34
N PHE A 465 7.98 11.79 11.85
CA PHE A 465 9.14 11.02 11.35
C PHE A 465 9.73 11.53 10.03
N ASN A 466 8.99 12.28 9.22
CA ASN A 466 9.47 12.95 8.03
C ASN A 466 9.00 14.41 8.00
N ILE A 467 8.86 15.03 9.16
CA ILE A 467 8.32 16.39 9.31
C ILE A 467 9.14 17.44 8.58
N GLN A 468 10.45 17.20 8.39
CA GLN A 468 11.34 18.09 7.63
C GLN A 468 10.92 18.24 6.17
N GLU A 469 10.17 17.31 5.62
CA GLU A 469 9.66 17.41 4.24
C GLU A 469 8.56 18.46 4.08
N LEU A 470 8.10 19.09 5.15
CA LEU A 470 7.28 20.31 5.08
C LEU A 470 8.03 21.43 4.33
N GLU A 471 9.38 21.46 4.41
CA GLU A 471 10.20 22.37 3.58
C GLU A 471 10.04 22.03 2.09
N THR A 472 10.10 20.76 1.72
CA THR A 472 9.87 20.32 0.32
C THR A 472 8.47 20.72 -0.17
N VAL A 473 7.44 20.49 0.65
CA VAL A 473 6.06 20.88 0.35
C VAL A 473 5.95 22.40 0.16
N LYS A 474 6.55 23.17 1.08
CA LYS A 474 6.53 24.64 1.03
C LYS A 474 7.29 25.18 -0.18
N ARG A 475 8.51 24.70 -0.40
CA ARG A 475 9.39 25.14 -1.50
C ARG A 475 8.74 24.91 -2.87
N LEU A 476 8.05 23.78 -3.06
CA LEU A 476 7.35 23.43 -4.29
C LEU A 476 5.91 23.98 -4.33
N ASN A 477 5.45 24.62 -3.26
CA ASN A 477 4.08 25.13 -3.08
C ASN A 477 3.01 24.07 -3.45
N LEU A 478 3.21 22.82 -3.01
CA LEU A 478 2.30 21.72 -3.32
C LEU A 478 0.94 21.94 -2.65
N PRO A 479 -0.18 21.75 -3.35
CA PRO A 479 -1.52 21.97 -2.80
C PRO A 479 -1.95 20.77 -1.91
N ILE A 480 -1.17 20.49 -0.87
CA ILE A 480 -1.42 19.38 0.05
C ILE A 480 -2.09 19.91 1.32
N LYS A 481 -3.15 19.25 1.77
CA LYS A 481 -3.87 19.51 3.02
C LYS A 481 -3.59 18.39 4.00
N PHE A 482 -2.83 18.69 5.04
CA PHE A 482 -2.54 17.73 6.11
C PHE A 482 -3.55 17.91 7.24
N PHE A 483 -4.30 16.86 7.55
CA PHE A 483 -5.12 16.75 8.75
C PHE A 483 -4.40 15.81 9.71
N VAL A 484 -3.81 16.38 10.75
CA VAL A 484 -3.04 15.64 11.75
C VAL A 484 -3.97 15.28 12.89
N LEU A 485 -4.30 14.00 12.99
CA LEU A 485 -5.17 13.44 14.04
C LEU A 485 -4.39 13.36 15.35
N ASN A 486 -4.61 14.35 16.22
CA ASN A 486 -3.86 14.55 17.45
C ASN A 486 -4.55 13.85 18.62
N ASN A 487 -3.99 12.74 19.06
CA ASN A 487 -4.38 12.02 20.28
C ASN A 487 -3.29 12.06 21.37
N GLU A 488 -2.40 13.04 21.29
CA GLU A 488 -1.38 13.33 22.28
C GLU A 488 -0.38 12.17 22.49
N GLY A 489 0.00 11.49 21.37
CA GLY A 489 1.03 10.45 21.39
C GLY A 489 0.70 9.19 20.59
N TYR A 490 1.22 8.05 21.02
CA TYR A 490 1.08 6.77 20.33
C TYR A 490 -0.12 5.97 20.83
N GLY A 491 -1.33 6.46 20.56
CA GLY A 491 -2.59 5.92 21.08
C GLY A 491 -2.81 4.44 20.75
N SER A 492 -2.39 3.97 19.57
CA SER A 492 -2.51 2.56 19.18
C SER A 492 -1.64 1.65 20.08
N ILE A 493 -0.41 2.05 20.35
CA ILE A 493 0.51 1.31 21.22
C ILE A 493 0.07 1.39 22.68
N ARG A 494 -0.35 2.58 23.15
CA ARG A 494 -0.93 2.78 24.47
C ARG A 494 -2.09 1.82 24.74
N ALA A 495 -3.02 1.75 23.80
CA ALA A 495 -4.17 0.84 23.89
C ALA A 495 -3.76 -0.65 23.95
N SER A 496 -2.79 -1.05 23.11
CA SER A 496 -2.28 -2.42 23.11
C SER A 496 -1.56 -2.78 24.40
N GLN A 497 -0.66 -1.92 24.88
CA GLN A 497 0.06 -2.16 26.13
C GLN A 497 -0.91 -2.24 27.32
N LYS A 498 -1.91 -1.37 27.38
CA LYS A 498 -2.94 -1.40 28.42
C LYS A 498 -3.74 -2.72 28.43
N VAL A 499 -4.08 -3.25 27.27
CA VAL A 499 -4.82 -4.51 27.16
C VAL A 499 -3.98 -5.72 27.58
N PHE A 500 -2.71 -5.79 27.16
CA PHE A 500 -1.87 -6.97 27.37
C PHE A 500 -1.02 -6.91 28.66
N PHE A 501 -0.67 -5.71 29.14
CA PHE A 501 0.28 -5.52 30.24
C PHE A 501 -0.28 -4.68 31.40
N GLY A 502 -1.57 -4.34 31.35
CA GLY A 502 -2.25 -3.57 32.40
C GLY A 502 -1.69 -2.14 32.49
N GLU A 503 -1.15 -1.79 33.67
CA GLU A 503 -0.63 -0.45 33.92
C GLU A 503 0.81 -0.23 33.44
N THR A 504 1.48 -1.25 32.90
CA THR A 504 2.85 -1.15 32.40
C THR A 504 2.83 -0.56 30.99
N ILE A 505 2.88 0.76 30.90
CA ILE A 505 2.89 1.52 29.64
C ILE A 505 4.21 2.28 29.53
N ILE A 506 4.86 2.23 28.37
CA ILE A 506 6.14 2.88 28.12
C ILE A 506 6.14 3.61 26.76
N GLY A 507 6.64 4.84 26.73
CA GLY A 507 6.94 5.57 25.52
C GLY A 507 5.73 5.92 24.63
N CYS A 508 4.55 6.12 25.21
CA CYS A 508 3.32 6.36 24.44
C CYS A 508 2.79 7.79 24.57
N ASP A 509 3.05 8.45 25.70
CA ASP A 509 2.61 9.80 26.02
C ASP A 509 3.55 10.45 27.05
N GLU A 510 3.27 11.68 27.45
CA GLU A 510 4.11 12.43 28.39
C GLU A 510 4.30 11.68 29.72
N ALA A 511 3.25 11.08 30.25
CA ALA A 511 3.31 10.35 31.52
C ALA A 511 4.20 9.08 31.40
N THR A 512 4.39 8.54 30.22
CA THR A 512 5.15 7.32 29.95
C THR A 512 6.48 7.57 29.24
N GLY A 513 6.91 8.84 29.13
CA GLY A 513 8.24 9.26 28.66
C GLY A 513 8.31 9.67 27.19
N GLN A 514 7.18 9.92 26.52
CA GLN A 514 7.13 10.39 25.14
C GLN A 514 6.39 11.72 25.04
N THR A 515 7.02 12.74 24.49
CA THR A 515 6.38 14.01 24.15
C THR A 515 6.45 14.28 22.65
N LEU A 516 5.43 14.93 22.13
CA LEU A 516 5.39 15.40 20.75
C LEU A 516 5.36 16.94 20.74
N PRO A 517 6.05 17.59 19.80
CA PRO A 517 5.98 19.03 19.65
C PRO A 517 4.60 19.47 19.15
N ASP A 518 4.21 20.73 19.42
CA ASP A 518 3.05 21.36 18.80
C ASP A 518 3.24 21.40 17.28
N VAL A 519 2.45 20.62 16.58
CA VAL A 519 2.57 20.42 15.12
C VAL A 519 2.36 21.72 14.34
N ARG A 520 1.53 22.63 14.84
CA ARG A 520 1.28 23.93 14.19
C ARG A 520 2.51 24.82 14.29
N ARG A 521 3.12 24.94 15.48
CA ARG A 521 4.36 25.72 15.65
C ARG A 521 5.49 25.20 14.77
N VAL A 522 5.60 23.88 14.63
CA VAL A 522 6.60 23.29 13.73
C VAL A 522 6.27 23.63 12.28
N ALA A 523 5.03 23.49 11.85
CA ALA A 523 4.60 23.83 10.48
C ALA A 523 4.81 25.32 10.17
N GLU A 524 4.52 26.21 11.12
CA GLU A 524 4.77 27.65 11.02
C GLU A 524 6.26 27.98 10.87
N ALA A 525 7.14 27.24 11.57
CA ALA A 525 8.59 27.39 11.42
C ALA A 525 9.09 27.05 10.01
N TYR A 526 8.41 26.11 9.31
CA TYR A 526 8.62 25.82 7.88
C TYR A 526 7.87 26.79 6.95
N GLY A 527 7.14 27.76 7.48
CA GLY A 527 6.34 28.72 6.72
C GLY A 527 5.12 28.10 6.03
N VAL A 528 4.62 26.98 6.53
CA VAL A 528 3.36 26.36 6.11
C VAL A 528 2.22 26.94 6.93
N LYS A 529 1.10 27.24 6.28
CA LYS A 529 -0.10 27.73 6.96
C LYS A 529 -0.65 26.66 7.91
N THR A 530 -1.19 27.11 9.04
CA THR A 530 -1.79 26.20 10.03
C THR A 530 -3.26 26.49 10.25
N ASP A 531 -3.96 25.49 10.73
CA ASP A 531 -5.35 25.56 11.18
C ASP A 531 -5.58 24.59 12.34
N VAL A 532 -6.71 24.66 13.00
CA VAL A 532 -7.06 23.77 14.12
C VAL A 532 -8.55 23.42 14.12
N ILE A 533 -8.85 22.17 14.43
CA ILE A 533 -10.21 21.67 14.67
C ILE A 533 -10.24 21.07 16.09
N LEU A 534 -10.95 21.72 17.01
CA LEU A 534 -10.95 21.35 18.43
C LEU A 534 -12.15 20.47 18.82
N SER A 535 -13.25 20.55 18.07
CA SER A 535 -14.49 19.82 18.38
C SER A 535 -15.22 19.38 17.12
N GLN A 536 -16.26 18.57 17.30
CA GLN A 536 -17.13 18.10 16.23
C GLN A 536 -18.14 19.14 15.76
N ASP A 537 -18.24 20.28 16.45
CA ASP A 537 -19.19 21.33 16.11
C ASP A 537 -18.82 21.94 14.75
N ASN A 538 -19.77 21.93 13.82
CA ASN A 538 -19.56 22.43 12.44
C ASN A 538 -18.41 21.76 11.67
N LEU A 539 -18.08 20.52 11.98
CA LEU A 539 -16.92 19.79 11.43
C LEU A 539 -16.83 19.85 9.89
N ALA A 540 -17.97 19.78 9.20
CA ALA A 540 -17.99 19.86 7.74
C ALA A 540 -17.53 21.24 7.22
N ASP A 541 -17.90 22.32 7.88
CA ASP A 541 -17.51 23.68 7.48
C ASP A 541 -16.04 23.95 7.83
N GLU A 542 -15.57 23.43 8.97
CA GLU A 542 -14.16 23.47 9.35
C GLU A 542 -13.28 22.76 8.31
N ILE A 543 -13.66 21.54 7.90
CA ILE A 543 -12.93 20.81 6.85
C ILE A 543 -12.97 21.59 5.53
N ARG A 544 -14.12 22.12 5.10
CA ARG A 544 -14.23 22.94 3.89
C ARG A 544 -13.34 24.18 3.94
N ARG A 545 -13.23 24.83 5.09
CA ARG A 545 -12.36 25.99 5.31
C ARG A 545 -10.89 25.63 5.06
N VAL A 546 -10.43 24.53 5.65
CA VAL A 546 -9.05 24.02 5.44
C VAL A 546 -8.80 23.71 3.97
N LEU A 547 -9.72 22.98 3.33
CA LEU A 547 -9.61 22.60 1.92
C LEU A 547 -9.60 23.81 0.97
N ALA A 548 -10.35 24.87 1.28
CA ALA A 548 -10.44 26.09 0.49
C ALA A 548 -9.20 27.01 0.64
N THR A 549 -8.39 26.83 1.67
CA THR A 549 -7.21 27.66 1.92
C THR A 549 -6.15 27.43 0.83
N PRO A 550 -5.69 28.47 0.12
CA PRO A 550 -4.68 28.30 -0.95
C PRO A 550 -3.33 27.80 -0.43
N GLY A 551 -2.68 26.92 -1.22
CA GLY A 551 -1.37 26.34 -0.92
C GLY A 551 -1.43 25.22 0.14
N PRO A 552 -0.27 24.79 0.68
CA PRO A 552 -0.22 23.78 1.72
C PRO A 552 -0.77 24.29 3.06
N VAL A 553 -1.40 23.39 3.81
CA VAL A 553 -1.95 23.67 5.14
C VAL A 553 -1.71 22.46 6.04
N VAL A 554 -1.32 22.70 7.28
CA VAL A 554 -1.33 21.70 8.35
C VAL A 554 -2.44 22.05 9.34
N CYS A 555 -3.45 21.20 9.42
CA CYS A 555 -4.56 21.31 10.36
C CYS A 555 -4.39 20.32 11.50
N ASP A 556 -4.27 20.82 12.72
CA ASP A 556 -4.23 20.03 13.95
C ASP A 556 -5.67 19.68 14.36
N VAL A 557 -6.01 18.40 14.31
CA VAL A 557 -7.35 17.89 14.62
C VAL A 557 -7.32 17.18 15.97
N HIS A 558 -7.89 17.80 17.00
CA HIS A 558 -7.95 17.23 18.34
C HIS A 558 -8.99 16.12 18.43
N ILE A 559 -8.53 14.89 18.39
CA ILE A 559 -9.38 13.69 18.40
C ILE A 559 -9.58 13.12 19.81
N VAL A 560 -10.55 12.22 19.96
CA VAL A 560 -10.75 11.41 21.17
C VAL A 560 -9.47 10.62 21.47
N LEU A 561 -8.94 10.70 22.69
CA LEU A 561 -7.62 10.17 23.03
C LEU A 561 -7.53 8.65 22.93
N ASP A 562 -8.49 7.95 23.51
CA ASP A 562 -8.53 6.49 23.58
C ASP A 562 -9.74 5.94 22.83
N GLU A 563 -9.97 6.43 21.60
CA GLU A 563 -11.08 5.95 20.78
C GLU A 563 -10.91 4.46 20.46
N VAL A 564 -11.96 3.69 20.73
CA VAL A 564 -11.94 2.24 20.58
C VAL A 564 -11.94 1.87 19.11
N ARG A 565 -10.96 1.06 18.71
CA ARG A 565 -10.90 0.49 17.36
C ARG A 565 -11.87 -0.67 17.23
N GLN A 566 -12.92 -0.47 16.45
CA GLN A 566 -14.00 -1.45 16.26
C GLN A 566 -14.73 -1.23 14.92
N PRO A 567 -15.27 -2.30 14.29
CA PRO A 567 -15.15 -3.70 14.69
C PRO A 567 -13.75 -4.26 14.40
N ARG A 568 -13.32 -5.22 15.21
CA ARG A 568 -12.02 -5.88 15.00
C ARG A 568 -12.03 -7.33 15.50
N LEU A 569 -11.18 -8.14 14.91
CA LEU A 569 -10.91 -9.48 15.42
C LEU A 569 -10.30 -9.38 16.82
N SER A 570 -10.74 -10.21 17.73
CA SER A 570 -10.16 -10.35 19.07
C SER A 570 -9.44 -11.68 19.21
N SER A 571 -8.39 -11.69 20.01
CA SER A 571 -7.68 -12.90 20.40
C SER A 571 -7.79 -13.08 21.91
N THR A 572 -7.91 -14.33 22.36
CA THR A 572 -7.93 -14.70 23.77
C THR A 572 -6.63 -15.45 24.08
N GLN A 573 -5.97 -15.09 25.17
CA GLN A 573 -4.81 -15.83 25.63
C GLN A 573 -5.28 -17.06 26.42
N ARG A 574 -4.78 -18.23 26.05
CA ARG A 574 -5.02 -19.48 26.78
C ARG A 574 -4.13 -19.57 28.02
N PRO A 575 -4.47 -20.45 28.98
CA PRO A 575 -3.67 -20.66 30.17
C PRO A 575 -2.22 -21.11 29.91
N ASP A 576 -1.96 -21.72 28.77
CA ASP A 576 -0.61 -22.14 28.31
C ASP A 576 0.20 -20.99 27.69
N GLY A 577 -0.37 -19.77 27.64
CA GLY A 577 0.26 -18.58 27.03
C GLY A 577 0.04 -18.44 25.53
N SER A 578 -0.54 -19.42 24.85
CA SER A 578 -0.87 -19.33 23.44
C SER A 578 -2.06 -18.40 23.19
N PHE A 579 -2.09 -17.76 22.00
CA PHE A 579 -3.21 -16.92 21.58
C PHE A 579 -4.11 -17.66 20.58
N VAL A 580 -5.41 -17.54 20.77
CA VAL A 580 -6.41 -18.02 19.82
C VAL A 580 -7.24 -16.86 19.36
N SER A 581 -7.29 -16.65 18.04
CA SER A 581 -8.19 -15.67 17.44
C SER A 581 -9.61 -16.22 17.36
N LYS A 582 -10.60 -15.39 17.66
CA LYS A 582 -12.00 -15.70 17.39
C LYS A 582 -12.22 -15.86 15.87
N PRO A 583 -13.28 -16.55 15.43
CA PRO A 583 -13.64 -16.61 14.01
C PRO A 583 -13.83 -15.22 13.42
N LEU A 584 -13.53 -15.08 12.12
CA LEU A 584 -13.56 -13.80 11.42
C LEU A 584 -14.95 -13.15 11.40
N GLU A 585 -16.01 -13.95 11.48
CA GLU A 585 -17.40 -13.50 11.59
C GLU A 585 -17.77 -12.96 12.97
N ASP A 586 -16.99 -13.28 14.03
CA ASP A 586 -17.30 -12.89 15.41
C ASP A 586 -16.39 -11.75 15.91
N LEU A 587 -16.56 -10.59 15.33
CA LEU A 587 -15.76 -9.41 15.65
C LEU A 587 -16.17 -8.77 16.98
N PHE A 588 -15.20 -8.20 17.69
CA PHE A 588 -15.45 -7.29 18.82
C PHE A 588 -15.95 -5.90 18.32
N PRO A 589 -16.95 -5.30 19.04
CA PRO A 589 -17.71 -5.79 20.17
C PRO A 589 -18.62 -6.95 19.76
N PHE A 590 -18.69 -8.01 20.61
CA PHE A 590 -19.47 -9.19 20.27
C PHE A 590 -20.96 -8.87 20.23
N LEU A 591 -21.64 -9.44 19.23
CA LEU A 591 -23.11 -9.39 19.18
C LEU A 591 -23.72 -10.33 20.22
N PRO A 592 -24.97 -10.06 20.67
CA PRO A 592 -25.77 -11.06 21.38
C PRO A 592 -25.75 -12.38 20.59
N ARG A 593 -25.58 -13.52 21.28
CA ARG A 593 -25.42 -14.82 20.59
C ARG A 593 -26.59 -15.17 19.67
N GLU A 594 -27.79 -14.85 20.06
CA GLU A 594 -28.98 -15.05 19.22
C GLU A 594 -28.87 -14.23 17.91
N GLU A 595 -28.55 -12.96 18.00
CA GLU A 595 -28.33 -12.10 16.84
C GLU A 595 -27.15 -12.58 15.97
N PHE A 596 -26.07 -13.03 16.59
CA PHE A 596 -24.93 -13.61 15.86
C PHE A 596 -25.39 -14.83 15.04
N LEU A 597 -26.12 -15.77 15.68
CA LEU A 597 -26.61 -16.99 15.04
C LEU A 597 -27.60 -16.70 13.90
N GLU A 598 -28.45 -15.68 14.02
CA GLU A 598 -29.36 -15.22 12.96
C GLU A 598 -28.60 -14.75 11.69
N ASN A 599 -27.36 -14.28 11.87
CA ASN A 599 -26.54 -13.83 10.75
C ASN A 599 -25.71 -14.95 10.11
N MET A 600 -25.63 -16.12 10.74
CA MET A 600 -24.90 -17.27 10.21
C MET A 600 -25.82 -18.14 9.34
N ILE A 601 -25.43 -18.30 8.08
CA ILE A 601 -26.07 -19.25 7.13
C ILE A 601 -25.36 -20.61 7.22
N ILE A 602 -24.03 -20.56 7.42
CA ILE A 602 -23.20 -21.74 7.65
C ILE A 602 -23.08 -22.03 9.16
N ALA A 603 -22.70 -23.25 9.50
CA ALA A 603 -22.47 -23.58 10.90
C ALA A 603 -21.34 -22.74 11.51
N PRO A 604 -21.54 -22.07 12.66
CA PRO A 604 -20.45 -21.35 13.33
C PRO A 604 -19.36 -22.32 13.78
N LEU A 605 -18.12 -21.82 13.84
CA LEU A 605 -17.02 -22.59 14.42
C LEU A 605 -17.25 -22.77 15.93
N PRO A 606 -16.80 -23.89 16.53
CA PRO A 606 -16.83 -24.08 17.99
C PRO A 606 -16.10 -22.92 18.70
N GLU A 607 -16.62 -22.53 19.88
CA GLU A 607 -16.02 -21.49 20.72
C GLU A 607 -14.66 -21.88 21.30
#